data_29179da4af379998de85f977259b1c8d
#
_entry.id   29179da4af379998de85f977259b1c8d
#
_cell.length_a   1.000
_cell.length_b   1.000
_cell.length_c   1.000
_cell.angle_alpha   90.00
_cell.angle_beta   90.00
_cell.angle_gamma   90.00
#
_symmetry.space_group_name_H-M   'P 1'
#
loop_
_entity.id
_entity.type
_entity.pdbx_description
1 polymer ?
#
loop_
_entity_poly.entity_id
_entity_poly.type
_entity_poly.pdbx_seq_one_letter_code
_entity_poly.pdbx_strand_id
1 'polypeptide(L)'
;TMSDRMFSMNKGMKVLAYDTYKNLELETATCRYVELEELLGESDVIALHCPLFSETEGIINKNNISKMKDGVIILNNSRGPLIVEKDLAEALDSGKIAAAGLDVVSIEPIRQDNPLLTAKNCIITPHISWAPKESRQRLMDIAVENLKKFLQGTPINIVNP
;
A
#
# COMPACT_ATOMS: atom_id res chain seq x y z
N THR A 1 -10.97 8.57 -3.09
CA THR A 1 -9.64 8.02 -2.75
C THR A 1 -9.64 6.49 -2.93
N MET A 2 -8.48 5.83 -2.82
CA MET A 2 -8.40 4.36 -2.94
C MET A 2 -9.12 3.67 -1.77
N SER A 3 -9.10 4.27 -0.58
CA SER A 3 -9.91 3.86 0.56
C SER A 3 -11.40 3.79 0.22
N ASP A 4 -11.98 4.81 -0.41
CA ASP A 4 -13.42 4.82 -0.76
C ASP A 4 -13.81 3.65 -1.66
N ARG A 5 -12.90 3.19 -2.53
CA ARG A 5 -13.13 2.03 -3.41
C ARG A 5 -13.01 0.69 -2.68
N MET A 6 -12.09 0.55 -1.75
CA MET A 6 -12.00 -0.65 -0.90
C MET A 6 -13.24 -0.79 -0.03
N PHE A 7 -13.77 0.30 0.51
CA PHE A 7 -15.01 0.31 1.28
C PHE A 7 -16.24 -0.07 0.44
N SER A 8 -16.29 0.30 -0.84
CA SER A 8 -17.43 0.01 -1.73
C SER A 8 -17.45 -1.41 -2.29
N MET A 9 -16.32 -2.13 -2.27
CA MET A 9 -16.20 -3.51 -2.78
C MET A 9 -16.52 -4.59 -1.74
N ASN A 10 -17.01 -4.22 -0.57
CA ASN A 10 -17.20 -5.10 0.59
C ASN A 10 -18.33 -6.10 0.42
N LYS A 11 -18.15 -7.10 -0.43
CA LYS A 11 -19.04 -8.26 -0.53
C LYS A 11 -18.71 -9.28 0.58
N GLY A 12 -19.04 -8.93 1.85
CA GLY A 12 -18.89 -9.85 2.97
C GLY A 12 -17.51 -9.81 3.67
N MET A 13 -16.57 -8.96 3.25
CA MET A 13 -15.30 -8.75 3.96
C MET A 13 -15.47 -7.69 5.05
N LYS A 14 -14.76 -7.88 6.16
CA LYS A 14 -14.55 -6.83 7.17
C LYS A 14 -13.30 -6.04 6.80
N VAL A 15 -13.34 -4.73 6.98
CA VAL A 15 -12.20 -3.84 6.71
C VAL A 15 -11.72 -3.24 8.03
N LEU A 16 -10.45 -3.47 8.34
CA LEU A 16 -9.75 -2.81 9.44
C LEU A 16 -8.83 -1.75 8.82
N ALA A 17 -8.96 -0.51 9.27
CA ALA A 17 -8.13 0.59 8.80
C ALA A 17 -7.21 1.09 9.92
N TYR A 18 -5.95 1.34 9.58
CA TYR A 18 -5.00 2.03 10.44
C TYR A 18 -4.51 3.28 9.72
N ASP A 19 -4.68 4.43 10.33
CA ASP A 19 -4.20 5.73 9.85
C ASP A 19 -3.99 6.68 11.03
N THR A 20 -3.04 7.58 10.90
CA THR A 20 -2.81 8.68 11.86
C THR A 20 -3.99 9.66 11.87
N TYR A 21 -4.63 9.87 10.70
CA TYR A 21 -5.77 10.75 10.54
C TYR A 21 -7.02 9.94 10.24
N LYS A 22 -7.83 9.68 11.28
CA LYS A 22 -9.07 8.90 11.15
C LYS A 22 -10.19 9.76 10.56
N ASN A 23 -10.77 9.32 9.44
CA ASN A 23 -12.03 9.88 8.92
C ASN A 23 -13.19 9.01 9.38
N LEU A 24 -13.85 9.41 10.47
CA LEU A 24 -14.93 8.64 11.09
C LEU A 24 -16.16 8.49 10.19
N GLU A 25 -16.34 9.33 9.16
CA GLU A 25 -17.42 9.19 8.17
C GLU A 25 -17.29 7.91 7.33
N LEU A 26 -16.10 7.31 7.28
CA LEU A 26 -15.84 6.06 6.56
C LEU A 26 -16.16 4.82 7.40
N GLU A 27 -16.43 4.97 8.69
CA GLU A 27 -16.78 3.83 9.54
C GLU A 27 -18.22 3.34 9.24
N THR A 28 -18.34 2.01 9.18
CA THR A 28 -19.61 1.32 8.91
C THR A 28 -19.69 0.07 9.80
N ALA A 29 -20.79 -0.68 9.72
CA ALA A 29 -20.90 -1.96 10.42
C ALA A 29 -19.79 -2.99 10.04
N THR A 30 -19.16 -2.82 8.88
CA THR A 30 -18.13 -3.74 8.35
C THR A 30 -16.77 -3.08 8.15
N CYS A 31 -16.62 -1.81 8.51
CA CYS A 31 -15.38 -1.07 8.41
C CYS A 31 -15.15 -0.20 9.65
N ARG A 32 -13.97 -0.32 10.26
CA ARG A 32 -13.60 0.48 11.42
C ARG A 32 -12.12 0.80 11.46
N TYR A 33 -11.77 1.90 12.11
CA TYR A 33 -10.37 2.18 12.45
C TYR A 33 -9.95 1.39 13.69
N VAL A 34 -8.72 0.89 13.64
CA VAL A 34 -8.09 0.11 14.71
C VAL A 34 -6.64 0.56 14.92
N GLU A 35 -6.04 0.13 16.02
CA GLU A 35 -4.60 0.29 16.23
C GLU A 35 -3.82 -0.74 15.38
N LEU A 36 -2.55 -0.44 15.09
CA LEU A 36 -1.72 -1.27 14.22
C LEU A 36 -1.65 -2.73 14.68
N GLU A 37 -1.51 -2.96 15.98
CA GLU A 37 -1.38 -4.30 16.55
C GLU A 37 -2.62 -5.16 16.29
N GLU A 38 -3.80 -4.58 16.44
CA GLU A 38 -5.08 -5.23 16.14
C GLU A 38 -5.20 -5.53 14.64
N LEU A 39 -4.84 -4.56 13.77
CA LEU A 39 -4.83 -4.78 12.32
C LEU A 39 -3.94 -5.96 11.94
N LEU A 40 -2.72 -5.99 12.46
CA LEU A 40 -1.77 -7.08 12.18
C LEU A 40 -2.32 -8.43 12.64
N GLY A 41 -2.88 -8.51 13.86
CA GLY A 41 -3.36 -9.77 14.45
C GLY A 41 -4.66 -10.30 13.86
N GLU A 42 -5.51 -9.45 13.27
CA GLU A 42 -6.84 -9.85 12.81
C GLU A 42 -6.98 -9.93 11.28
N SER A 43 -6.02 -9.40 10.51
CA SER A 43 -6.14 -9.34 9.06
C SER A 43 -5.74 -10.65 8.38
N ASP A 44 -6.53 -11.06 7.38
CA ASP A 44 -6.19 -12.13 6.44
C ASP A 44 -5.44 -11.60 5.21
N VAL A 45 -5.66 -10.31 4.87
CA VAL A 45 -4.94 -9.58 3.81
C VAL A 45 -4.58 -8.21 4.35
N ILE A 46 -3.32 -7.81 4.20
CA ILE A 46 -2.84 -6.48 4.56
C ILE A 46 -2.40 -5.75 3.29
N ALA A 47 -3.03 -4.62 3.01
CA ALA A 47 -2.69 -3.77 1.87
C ALA A 47 -2.09 -2.44 2.35
N LEU A 48 -0.89 -2.12 1.87
CA LEU A 48 -0.17 -0.90 2.25
C LEU A 48 -0.56 0.24 1.31
N HIS A 49 -1.11 1.31 1.89
CA HIS A 49 -1.49 2.55 1.20
C HIS A 49 -0.94 3.79 1.88
N CYS A 50 -0.20 3.63 2.98
CA CYS A 50 0.42 4.73 3.69
C CYS A 50 1.59 5.33 2.87
N PRO A 51 1.89 6.63 3.04
CA PRO A 51 3.11 7.22 2.51
C PRO A 51 4.34 6.70 3.26
N LEU A 52 5.51 6.86 2.65
CA LEU A 52 6.79 6.56 3.27
C LEU A 52 7.26 7.75 4.09
N PHE A 53 7.32 7.58 5.39
CA PHE A 53 7.90 8.49 6.37
C PHE A 53 8.81 7.69 7.31
N SER A 54 9.55 8.37 8.20
CA SER A 54 10.38 7.72 9.22
C SER A 54 9.59 6.73 10.10
N GLU A 55 8.32 7.06 10.37
CA GLU A 55 7.43 6.25 11.22
C GLU A 55 6.85 5.04 10.50
N THR A 56 6.80 5.06 9.17
CA THR A 56 6.23 3.98 8.36
C THR A 56 7.29 3.15 7.65
N GLU A 57 8.53 3.61 7.58
CA GLU A 57 9.64 2.85 7.02
C GLU A 57 9.82 1.53 7.78
N GLY A 58 9.86 0.43 7.04
CA GLY A 58 9.98 -0.90 7.61
C GLY A 58 8.80 -1.30 8.51
N ILE A 59 7.60 -0.75 8.32
CA ILE A 59 6.41 -1.14 9.10
C ILE A 59 6.10 -2.64 8.95
N ILE A 60 6.46 -3.26 7.80
CA ILE A 60 6.44 -4.70 7.64
C ILE A 60 7.88 -5.22 7.86
N ASN A 61 8.13 -5.67 9.06
CA ASN A 61 9.41 -6.23 9.53
C ASN A 61 9.16 -7.50 10.34
N LYS A 62 10.22 -8.20 10.70
CA LYS A 62 10.17 -9.48 11.42
C LYS A 62 9.31 -9.43 12.69
N ASN A 63 9.40 -8.35 13.47
CA ASN A 63 8.63 -8.19 14.71
C ASN A 63 7.13 -8.06 14.41
N ASN A 64 6.74 -7.23 13.45
CA ASN A 64 5.34 -7.05 13.06
C ASN A 64 4.79 -8.28 12.32
N ILE A 65 5.59 -8.94 11.48
CA ILE A 65 5.23 -10.21 10.84
C ILE A 65 4.91 -11.29 11.89
N SER A 66 5.65 -11.34 12.99
CA SER A 66 5.39 -12.33 14.05
C SER A 66 4.03 -12.19 14.73
N LYS A 67 3.44 -10.98 14.70
CA LYS A 67 2.12 -10.66 15.25
C LYS A 67 0.97 -10.96 14.29
N MET A 68 1.26 -11.16 13.00
CA MET A 68 0.25 -11.43 11.98
C MET A 68 -0.30 -12.85 12.08
N LYS A 69 -1.46 -13.07 11.49
CA LYS A 69 -1.99 -14.42 11.29
C LYS A 69 -1.04 -15.26 10.44
N ASP A 70 -1.01 -16.56 10.68
CA ASP A 70 -0.37 -17.49 9.78
C ASP A 70 -1.15 -17.55 8.46
N GLY A 71 -0.42 -17.48 7.35
CA GLY A 71 -1.03 -17.50 6.01
C GLY A 71 -1.59 -16.15 5.53
N VAL A 72 -1.27 -15.04 6.18
CA VAL A 72 -1.66 -13.69 5.73
C VAL A 72 -1.09 -13.39 4.34
N ILE A 73 -1.81 -12.57 3.57
CA ILE A 73 -1.36 -12.06 2.26
C ILE A 73 -0.95 -10.59 2.40
N ILE A 74 0.18 -10.21 1.83
CA ILE A 74 0.69 -8.83 1.83
C ILE A 74 0.58 -8.23 0.43
N LEU A 75 0.01 -7.02 0.34
CA LEU A 75 -0.07 -6.24 -0.89
C LEU A 75 0.62 -4.89 -0.69
N ASN A 76 1.55 -4.54 -1.59
CA ASN A 76 2.20 -3.23 -1.56
C ASN A 76 2.25 -2.60 -2.95
N ASN A 77 1.45 -1.57 -3.15
CA ASN A 77 1.48 -0.70 -4.31
C ASN A 77 1.71 0.77 -3.92
N SER A 78 2.35 0.99 -2.77
CA SER A 78 2.65 2.31 -2.23
C SER A 78 4.14 2.64 -2.37
N ARG A 79 4.99 2.19 -1.44
CA ARG A 79 6.44 2.41 -1.48
C ARG A 79 7.21 1.18 -0.99
N GLY A 80 8.29 0.83 -1.68
CA GLY A 80 9.11 -0.36 -1.35
C GLY A 80 9.64 -0.38 0.08
N PRO A 81 10.28 0.70 0.58
CA PRO A 81 10.87 0.71 1.92
C PRO A 81 9.89 0.59 3.09
N LEU A 82 8.57 0.54 2.85
CA LEU A 82 7.60 0.15 3.87
C LEU A 82 7.80 -1.30 4.33
N ILE A 83 8.51 -2.12 3.56
CA ILE A 83 8.77 -3.53 3.83
C ILE A 83 10.27 -3.76 3.98
N VAL A 84 10.66 -4.47 5.04
CA VAL A 84 12.01 -5.05 5.15
C VAL A 84 12.01 -6.32 4.29
N GLU A 85 12.55 -6.21 3.08
CA GLU A 85 12.46 -7.25 2.03
C GLU A 85 13.02 -8.60 2.47
N LYS A 86 14.11 -8.60 3.23
CA LYS A 86 14.69 -9.82 3.79
C LYS A 86 13.73 -10.53 4.74
N ASP A 87 13.07 -9.78 5.63
CA ASP A 87 12.14 -10.34 6.60
C ASP A 87 10.90 -10.91 5.91
N LEU A 88 10.41 -10.21 4.86
CA LEU A 88 9.30 -10.70 4.05
C LEU A 88 9.67 -11.98 3.30
N ALA A 89 10.85 -12.06 2.68
CA ALA A 89 11.31 -13.26 1.97
C ALA A 89 11.41 -14.47 2.91
N GLU A 90 12.01 -14.29 4.10
CA GLU A 90 12.07 -15.34 5.12
C GLU A 90 10.68 -15.81 5.57
N ALA A 91 9.73 -14.88 5.70
CA ALA A 91 8.36 -15.19 6.10
C ALA A 91 7.56 -15.93 5.00
N LEU A 92 7.78 -15.59 3.73
CA LEU A 92 7.22 -16.31 2.59
C LEU A 92 7.76 -17.75 2.50
N ASP A 93 9.08 -17.90 2.65
CA ASP A 93 9.74 -19.20 2.55
C ASP A 93 9.34 -20.15 3.69
N SER A 94 9.12 -19.61 4.89
CA SER A 94 8.63 -20.36 6.05
C SER A 94 7.13 -20.65 6.02
N GLY A 95 6.36 -19.97 5.15
CA GLY A 95 4.90 -20.08 5.10
C GLY A 95 4.15 -19.24 6.14
N LYS A 96 4.83 -18.42 6.94
CA LYS A 96 4.19 -17.46 7.85
C LYS A 96 3.33 -16.47 7.07
N ILE A 97 3.83 -16.01 5.91
CA ILE A 97 3.07 -15.26 4.91
C ILE A 97 2.79 -16.19 3.72
N ALA A 98 1.54 -16.31 3.32
CA ALA A 98 1.13 -17.21 2.25
C ALA A 98 1.55 -16.71 0.87
N ALA A 99 1.44 -15.39 0.64
CA ALA A 99 1.77 -14.77 -0.64
C ALA A 99 2.02 -13.26 -0.46
N ALA A 100 2.77 -12.68 -1.41
CA ALA A 100 2.94 -11.25 -1.52
C ALA A 100 2.74 -10.76 -2.96
N GLY A 101 2.02 -9.64 -3.14
CA GLY A 101 1.87 -8.91 -4.39
C GLY A 101 2.48 -7.52 -4.24
N LEU A 102 3.58 -7.25 -4.93
CA LEU A 102 4.38 -6.05 -4.78
C LEU A 102 4.52 -5.32 -6.11
N ASP A 103 4.07 -4.08 -6.17
CA ASP A 103 4.30 -3.23 -7.34
C ASP A 103 5.53 -2.33 -7.17
N VAL A 104 6.10 -2.33 -5.97
CA VAL A 104 7.23 -1.49 -5.56
C VAL A 104 8.24 -2.29 -4.75
N VAL A 105 9.52 -1.94 -4.88
CA VAL A 105 10.63 -2.51 -4.13
C VAL A 105 11.52 -1.40 -3.57
N SER A 106 12.40 -1.72 -2.61
CA SER A 106 13.22 -0.72 -1.91
C SER A 106 14.18 0.04 -2.84
N ILE A 107 14.68 -0.62 -3.88
CA ILE A 107 15.55 -0.03 -4.91
C ILE A 107 14.97 -0.36 -6.28
N GLU A 108 14.64 0.67 -7.04
CA GLU A 108 14.09 0.55 -8.39
C GLU A 108 15.06 1.12 -9.43
N PRO A 109 15.40 0.38 -10.51
CA PRO A 109 14.95 -0.99 -10.82
C PRO A 109 15.43 -2.02 -9.80
N ILE A 110 14.67 -3.12 -9.66
CA ILE A 110 15.00 -4.20 -8.70
C ILE A 110 16.41 -4.75 -8.95
N ARG A 111 17.18 -4.91 -7.88
CA ARG A 111 18.53 -5.47 -7.96
C ARG A 111 18.48 -6.98 -8.13
N GLN A 112 19.48 -7.54 -8.81
CA GLN A 112 19.57 -8.99 -9.04
C GLN A 112 19.77 -9.81 -7.74
N ASP A 113 20.31 -9.19 -6.69
CA ASP A 113 20.53 -9.79 -5.38
C ASP A 113 19.34 -9.60 -4.41
N ASN A 114 18.21 -9.05 -4.87
CA ASN A 114 17.05 -8.84 -4.04
C ASN A 114 16.43 -10.19 -3.62
N PRO A 115 16.27 -10.46 -2.31
CA PRO A 115 15.79 -11.76 -1.82
C PRO A 115 14.36 -12.11 -2.27
N LEU A 116 13.55 -11.12 -2.62
CA LEU A 116 12.18 -11.33 -3.09
C LEU A 116 12.11 -12.01 -4.46
N LEU A 117 13.18 -11.94 -5.27
CA LEU A 117 13.21 -12.59 -6.60
C LEU A 117 13.17 -14.13 -6.52
N THR A 118 13.59 -14.70 -5.41
CA THR A 118 13.61 -16.15 -5.18
C THR A 118 12.63 -16.62 -4.12
N ALA A 119 11.95 -15.68 -3.44
CA ALA A 119 10.97 -15.98 -2.40
C ALA A 119 9.73 -16.67 -2.99
N LYS A 120 9.17 -17.63 -2.25
CA LYS A 120 7.97 -18.37 -2.65
C LYS A 120 6.76 -17.44 -2.72
N ASN A 121 5.88 -17.67 -3.70
CA ASN A 121 4.59 -16.98 -3.81
C ASN A 121 4.70 -15.45 -3.80
N CYS A 122 5.79 -14.89 -4.32
CA CYS A 122 6.00 -13.46 -4.46
C CYS A 122 5.80 -13.04 -5.92
N ILE A 123 4.84 -12.15 -6.15
CA ILE A 123 4.60 -11.56 -7.47
C ILE A 123 5.07 -10.11 -7.41
N ILE A 124 5.96 -9.72 -8.34
CA ILE A 124 6.51 -8.37 -8.41
C ILE A 124 6.17 -7.79 -9.78
N THR A 125 5.62 -6.57 -9.79
CA THR A 125 5.38 -5.78 -11.00
C THR A 125 6.24 -4.52 -10.98
N PRO A 126 6.62 -3.97 -12.15
CA PRO A 126 7.63 -2.92 -12.24
C PRO A 126 7.04 -1.51 -12.03
N HIS A 127 6.41 -1.25 -10.87
CA HIS A 127 5.85 0.05 -10.47
C HIS A 127 4.85 0.59 -11.50
N ILE A 128 3.86 -0.22 -11.86
CA ILE A 128 2.88 0.05 -12.93
C ILE A 128 1.43 0.15 -12.45
N SER A 129 1.17 0.20 -11.15
CA SER A 129 -0.21 0.34 -10.62
C SER A 129 -0.92 1.62 -11.09
N TRP A 130 -0.17 2.61 -11.55
CA TRP A 130 -0.67 3.85 -12.14
C TRP A 130 -1.05 3.72 -13.63
N ALA A 131 -0.65 2.64 -14.31
CA ALA A 131 -0.70 2.49 -15.76
C ALA A 131 -2.08 2.23 -16.40
N PRO A 132 -3.21 1.92 -15.70
CA PRO A 132 -4.50 1.80 -16.34
C PRO A 132 -4.84 3.04 -17.18
N LYS A 133 -5.47 2.84 -18.36
CA LYS A 133 -5.81 3.91 -19.31
C LYS A 133 -6.55 5.06 -18.63
N GLU A 134 -7.54 4.73 -17.80
CA GLU A 134 -8.38 5.69 -17.08
C GLU A 134 -7.58 6.51 -16.05
N SER A 135 -6.60 5.90 -15.40
CA SER A 135 -5.72 6.58 -14.44
C SER A 135 -4.79 7.56 -15.16
N ARG A 136 -4.21 7.14 -16.29
CA ARG A 136 -3.37 8.01 -17.11
C ARG A 136 -4.14 9.17 -17.69
N GLN A 137 -5.37 8.94 -18.16
CA GLN A 137 -6.23 10.00 -18.68
C GLN A 137 -6.50 11.04 -17.59
N ARG A 138 -6.92 10.62 -16.39
CA ARG A 138 -7.16 11.55 -15.26
C ARG A 138 -5.91 12.34 -14.90
N LEU A 139 -4.72 11.70 -14.89
CA LEU A 139 -3.46 12.38 -14.61
C LEU A 139 -3.19 13.47 -15.62
N MET A 140 -3.37 13.18 -16.92
CA MET A 140 -3.18 14.16 -17.99
C MET A 140 -4.19 15.31 -17.91
N ASP A 141 -5.46 15.03 -17.61
CA ASP A 141 -6.49 16.05 -17.47
C ASP A 141 -6.17 17.00 -16.30
N ILE A 142 -5.68 16.46 -15.16
CA ILE A 142 -5.24 17.27 -14.01
C ILE A 142 -4.02 18.11 -14.38
N ALA A 143 -3.04 17.56 -15.09
CA ALA A 143 -1.83 18.29 -15.50
C ALA A 143 -2.17 19.44 -16.44
N VAL A 144 -3.07 19.20 -17.41
CA VAL A 144 -3.54 20.23 -18.33
C VAL A 144 -4.29 21.34 -17.59
N GLU A 145 -5.16 20.99 -16.64
CA GLU A 145 -5.91 21.98 -15.86
C GLU A 145 -4.99 22.80 -14.94
N ASN A 146 -4.00 22.17 -14.30
CA ASN A 146 -3.00 22.86 -13.49
C ASN A 146 -2.25 23.91 -14.33
N LEU A 147 -1.80 23.54 -15.55
CA LEU A 147 -1.11 24.45 -16.45
C LEU A 147 -2.02 25.61 -16.88
N LYS A 148 -3.26 25.33 -17.28
CA LYS A 148 -4.23 26.38 -17.64
C LYS A 148 -4.44 27.39 -16.54
N LYS A 149 -4.67 26.90 -15.29
CA LYS A 149 -4.88 27.73 -14.12
C LYS A 149 -3.65 28.56 -13.77
N PHE A 150 -2.46 27.97 -13.91
CA PHE A 150 -1.20 28.70 -13.72
C PHE A 150 -1.06 29.87 -14.73
N LEU A 151 -1.32 29.63 -16.02
CA LEU A 151 -1.26 30.66 -17.05
C LEU A 151 -2.32 31.76 -16.89
N GLN A 152 -3.44 31.44 -16.24
CA GLN A 152 -4.51 32.41 -15.92
C GLN A 152 -4.22 33.23 -14.63
N GLY A 153 -3.11 32.99 -13.94
CA GLY A 153 -2.79 33.65 -12.67
C GLY A 153 -3.62 33.17 -11.48
N THR A 154 -4.32 32.05 -11.62
CA THR A 154 -5.15 31.42 -10.56
C THR A 154 -4.73 29.97 -10.30
N PRO A 155 -3.45 29.75 -9.92
CA PRO A 155 -2.91 28.40 -9.77
C PRO A 155 -3.68 27.56 -8.75
N ILE A 156 -3.81 26.25 -9.02
CA ILE A 156 -4.46 25.26 -8.14
C ILE A 156 -3.48 24.13 -7.83
N ASN A 157 -3.77 23.33 -6.81
CA ASN A 157 -2.95 22.20 -6.37
C ASN A 157 -1.49 22.60 -6.03
N ILE A 158 -1.30 23.78 -5.43
CA ILE A 158 0.01 24.28 -5.05
C ILE A 158 0.50 23.49 -3.84
N VAL A 159 1.67 22.86 -3.96
CA VAL A 159 2.27 22.04 -2.90
C VAL A 159 3.40 22.74 -2.15
N ASN A 160 3.90 23.85 -2.71
CA ASN A 160 4.96 24.71 -2.15
C ASN A 160 4.59 26.18 -2.37
N PRO A 161 3.64 26.72 -1.60
CA PRO A 161 3.17 28.11 -1.72
C PRO A 161 4.27 29.13 -1.38
#